data_a39cba8f77b861c98be14bf4b4aa3ee3
#
_entry.id   a39cba8f77b861c98be14bf4b4aa3ee3
#
_cell.length_a   1.000
_cell.length_b   1.000
_cell.length_c   1.000
_cell.angle_alpha   90.00
_cell.angle_beta   90.00
_cell.angle_gamma   90.00
#
_symmetry.space_group_name_H-M   'P 1'
#
loop_
_entity.id
_entity.type
_entity.pdbx_description
1 polymer ?
#
loop_
_entity_poly.entity_id
_entity_poly.type
_entity_poly.pdbx_seq_one_letter_code
_entity_poly.pdbx_strand_id
1 'polypeptide(L)'
;SLVTSWSTAKSFASVLIGIAIGQNFIESLDQSASDFIDEWADDDRAQITLRNLLDMRSGLEMICLNQGETTLATCTNGLDDSDIMYFDNQLDDCINRTLSEGGVGQSGTWSYSNCDSMLLGEILYQATGQDLETYADVNLFSKIGMDAEWWQDNDPTGQVDGNYLSFCCIDATIRDFAKFGQLLLNNGAWDGEQVVPASYIESIKNVAVDALNTDTFGGTRSYALQFWTVPPVQQDDGSVYPPANAIITTLGFDGQYIMVDFVNNLLVLRNSIYEPAFYGTEERKWKLLNTLEGSDFIATLPAYMGINTERFRYSKFLYQVTQSITP
;
A
#
# COMPACT_ATOMS: atom_id res chain seq x y z
N SER A 1 -16.91 -2.78 14.80
CA SER A 1 -15.91 -3.85 14.70
C SER A 1 -14.67 -3.28 14.05
N LEU A 2 -13.50 -3.67 14.54
CA LEU A 2 -12.23 -3.38 13.91
C LEU A 2 -12.08 -4.23 12.64
N VAL A 3 -11.38 -3.72 11.67
CA VAL A 3 -10.98 -4.41 10.45
C VAL A 3 -9.53 -4.07 10.15
N THR A 4 -8.80 -5.02 9.61
CA THR A 4 -7.40 -4.82 9.23
C THR A 4 -7.28 -4.20 7.85
N SER A 5 -6.44 -3.21 7.73
CA SER A 5 -6.24 -2.43 6.50
C SER A 5 -5.52 -3.20 5.39
N TRP A 6 -4.69 -4.19 5.75
CA TRP A 6 -3.70 -4.78 4.85
C TRP A 6 -2.85 -3.68 4.19
N SER A 7 -2.52 -3.83 2.93
CA SER A 7 -1.69 -2.89 2.17
C SER A 7 -2.24 -1.46 2.04
N THR A 8 -3.47 -1.19 2.49
CA THR A 8 -3.96 0.19 2.64
C THR A 8 -3.08 0.99 3.60
N ALA A 9 -2.40 0.35 4.56
CA ALA A 9 -1.43 0.98 5.46
C ALA A 9 -0.31 1.73 4.72
N LYS A 10 0.12 1.24 3.55
CA LYS A 10 1.13 1.89 2.71
C LYS A 10 0.78 3.35 2.39
N SER A 11 -0.49 3.61 2.12
CA SER A 11 -0.97 4.98 1.84
C SER A 11 -0.94 5.87 3.08
N PHE A 12 -1.13 5.30 4.27
CA PHE A 12 -0.95 6.03 5.53
C PHE A 12 0.53 6.37 5.75
N ALA A 13 1.44 5.41 5.56
CA ALA A 13 2.88 5.65 5.65
C ALA A 13 3.32 6.76 4.68
N SER A 14 2.81 6.76 3.45
CA SER A 14 3.05 7.84 2.48
C SER A 14 2.61 9.20 3.01
N VAL A 15 1.42 9.29 3.57
CA VAL A 15 0.90 10.55 4.13
C VAL A 15 1.75 11.03 5.30
N LEU A 16 2.25 10.13 6.14
CA LEU A 16 3.17 10.48 7.23
C LEU A 16 4.51 11.04 6.70
N ILE A 17 5.06 10.49 5.60
CA ILE A 17 6.21 11.10 4.91
C ILE A 17 5.87 12.53 4.46
N GLY A 18 4.68 12.73 3.87
CA GLY A 18 4.21 14.07 3.49
C GLY A 18 4.12 15.06 4.66
N ILE A 19 3.66 14.58 5.81
CA ILE A 19 3.63 15.38 7.06
C ILE A 19 5.05 15.71 7.51
N ALA A 20 5.96 14.74 7.51
CA ALA A 20 7.36 14.93 7.92
C ALA A 20 8.09 15.93 7.02
N ILE A 21 7.80 15.94 5.71
CA ILE A 21 8.28 16.97 4.79
C ILE A 21 7.72 18.36 5.18
N GLY A 22 6.42 18.44 5.46
CA GLY A 22 5.80 19.70 5.89
C GLY A 22 6.34 20.25 7.21
N GLN A 23 6.83 19.37 8.07
CA GLN A 23 7.47 19.71 9.36
C GLN A 23 8.98 19.95 9.24
N ASN A 24 9.57 19.79 8.06
CA ASN A 24 11.01 19.91 7.77
C ASN A 24 11.88 18.85 8.48
N PHE A 25 11.35 17.69 8.84
CA PHE A 25 12.14 16.53 9.24
C PHE A 25 12.77 15.81 8.04
N ILE A 26 12.11 15.90 6.90
CA ILE A 26 12.56 15.41 5.60
C ILE A 26 12.60 16.59 4.64
N GLU A 27 13.67 16.71 3.85
CA GLU A 27 13.87 17.86 2.96
C GLU A 27 12.89 17.83 1.77
N SER A 28 12.81 16.68 1.09
CA SER A 28 11.94 16.51 -0.08
C SER A 28 11.78 15.03 -0.43
N LEU A 29 10.90 14.75 -1.39
CA LEU A 29 10.77 13.40 -1.97
C LEU A 29 12.02 12.93 -2.72
N ASP A 30 12.86 13.84 -3.16
CA ASP A 30 14.07 13.54 -3.93
C ASP A 30 15.31 13.42 -3.02
N GLN A 31 15.14 13.52 -1.70
CA GLN A 31 16.19 13.24 -0.72
C GLN A 31 16.58 11.76 -0.77
N SER A 32 17.87 11.47 -0.62
CA SER A 32 18.36 10.10 -0.58
C SER A 32 17.87 9.36 0.67
N ALA A 33 17.45 8.12 0.50
CA ALA A 33 17.13 7.25 1.61
C ALA A 33 18.37 6.91 2.46
N SER A 34 19.58 6.98 1.89
CA SER A 34 20.81 6.78 2.62
C SER A 34 21.15 7.87 3.64
N ASP A 35 20.45 9.02 3.60
CA ASP A 35 20.55 10.01 4.67
C ASP A 35 19.92 9.53 5.99
N PHE A 36 19.15 8.43 5.92
CA PHE A 36 18.44 7.82 7.04
C PHE A 36 18.81 6.35 7.26
N ILE A 37 19.35 5.68 6.23
CA ILE A 37 19.75 4.27 6.26
C ILE A 37 21.25 4.21 5.99
N ASP A 38 22.04 4.27 7.06
CA ASP A 38 23.50 4.37 7.01
C ASP A 38 24.15 3.23 6.22
N GLU A 39 23.54 2.03 6.21
CA GLU A 39 24.02 0.84 5.50
C GLU A 39 24.07 1.04 3.98
N TRP A 40 23.41 2.04 3.45
CA TRP A 40 23.33 2.34 2.01
C TRP A 40 24.29 3.43 1.55
N ALA A 41 24.97 4.11 2.48
CA ALA A 41 25.76 5.30 2.18
C ALA A 41 26.94 5.03 1.24
N ASP A 42 27.51 3.84 1.30
CA ASP A 42 28.77 3.50 0.62
C ASP A 42 28.58 2.62 -0.65
N ASP A 43 27.32 2.40 -1.11
CA ASP A 43 27.06 1.59 -2.30
C ASP A 43 26.00 2.24 -3.23
N ASP A 44 25.64 1.54 -4.31
CA ASP A 44 24.72 2.07 -5.32
C ASP A 44 23.30 2.35 -4.79
N ARG A 45 22.93 1.80 -3.63
CA ARG A 45 21.65 2.06 -2.96
C ARG A 45 21.56 3.50 -2.44
N ALA A 46 22.69 4.22 -2.31
CA ALA A 46 22.69 5.65 -2.02
C ALA A 46 21.97 6.49 -3.09
N GLN A 47 21.72 5.93 -4.27
CA GLN A 47 20.91 6.58 -5.32
C GLN A 47 19.41 6.45 -5.12
N ILE A 48 18.95 5.59 -4.20
CA ILE A 48 17.53 5.41 -3.89
C ILE A 48 17.03 6.67 -3.17
N THR A 49 16.04 7.33 -3.75
CA THR A 49 15.36 8.45 -3.12
C THR A 49 14.08 8.00 -2.41
N LEU A 50 13.53 8.85 -1.54
CA LEU A 50 12.23 8.61 -0.93
C LEU A 50 11.15 8.42 -2.01
N ARG A 51 11.24 9.17 -3.11
CA ARG A 51 10.35 9.02 -4.26
C ARG A 51 10.42 7.62 -4.85
N ASN A 52 11.62 7.05 -5.00
CA ASN A 52 11.77 5.70 -5.54
C ASN A 52 11.07 4.66 -4.65
N LEU A 53 11.19 4.76 -3.33
CA LEU A 53 10.48 3.88 -2.40
C LEU A 53 8.96 4.08 -2.47
N LEU A 54 8.51 5.34 -2.44
CA LEU A 54 7.07 5.66 -2.51
C LEU A 54 6.42 5.24 -3.83
N ASP A 55 7.17 5.26 -4.92
CA ASP A 55 6.70 4.90 -6.26
C ASP A 55 6.93 3.42 -6.60
N MET A 56 7.43 2.60 -5.66
CA MET A 56 7.78 1.19 -5.88
C MET A 56 8.83 1.01 -6.99
N ARG A 57 9.88 1.83 -6.95
CA ARG A 57 10.95 1.90 -7.96
C ARG A 57 12.34 1.96 -7.33
N SER A 58 12.52 1.41 -6.15
CA SER A 58 13.82 1.35 -5.49
C SER A 58 14.83 0.53 -6.29
N GLY A 59 14.37 -0.47 -7.02
CA GLY A 59 15.22 -1.44 -7.69
C GLY A 59 15.80 -2.50 -6.76
N LEU A 60 15.38 -2.54 -5.50
CA LEU A 60 15.77 -3.62 -4.58
C LEU A 60 15.26 -4.97 -5.09
N GLU A 61 16.04 -6.00 -4.85
CA GLU A 61 15.64 -7.36 -5.21
C GLU A 61 14.42 -7.80 -4.41
N MET A 62 13.46 -8.39 -5.11
CA MET A 62 12.34 -9.08 -4.49
C MET A 62 12.74 -10.51 -4.16
N ILE A 63 12.51 -10.92 -2.94
CA ILE A 63 12.82 -12.27 -2.45
C ILE A 63 11.50 -13.00 -2.18
N CYS A 64 11.37 -14.21 -2.71
CA CYS A 64 10.22 -15.07 -2.52
C CYS A 64 10.65 -16.45 -2.04
N LEU A 65 9.81 -17.09 -1.24
CA LEU A 65 9.90 -18.52 -1.02
C LEU A 65 9.38 -19.24 -2.28
N ASN A 66 10.26 -19.92 -2.98
CA ASN A 66 9.84 -20.81 -4.04
C ASN A 66 9.11 -22.00 -3.45
N GLN A 67 7.97 -22.35 -4.03
CA GLN A 67 7.17 -23.48 -3.56
C GLN A 67 7.98 -24.77 -3.54
N GLY A 68 7.98 -25.41 -2.39
CA GLY A 68 8.67 -26.69 -2.19
C GLY A 68 10.17 -26.55 -1.91
N GLU A 69 10.72 -25.35 -1.86
CA GLU A 69 12.12 -25.10 -1.47
C GLU A 69 12.15 -24.42 -0.10
N THR A 70 13.16 -24.76 0.68
CA THR A 70 13.42 -24.14 1.99
C THR A 70 14.40 -22.96 1.87
N THR A 71 14.73 -22.55 0.65
CA THR A 71 15.67 -21.49 0.33
C THR A 71 14.97 -20.32 -0.32
N LEU A 72 15.31 -19.13 0.15
CA LEU A 72 14.90 -17.89 -0.50
C LEU A 72 15.50 -17.78 -1.90
N ALA A 73 14.71 -17.36 -2.85
CA ALA A 73 15.14 -17.11 -4.21
C ALA A 73 14.54 -15.81 -4.73
N THR A 74 15.22 -15.20 -5.69
CA THR A 74 14.69 -14.01 -6.36
C THR A 74 13.35 -14.32 -7.03
N CYS A 75 12.35 -13.47 -6.84
CA CYS A 75 11.03 -13.63 -7.45
C CYS A 75 11.12 -13.48 -8.97
N THR A 76 10.81 -14.55 -9.69
CA THR A 76 10.87 -14.54 -11.17
C THR A 76 9.57 -14.04 -11.82
N ASN A 77 8.50 -13.86 -11.06
CA ASN A 77 7.14 -13.62 -11.59
C ASN A 77 6.60 -12.22 -11.30
N GLY A 78 7.40 -11.30 -10.75
CA GLY A 78 6.94 -9.94 -10.41
C GLY A 78 5.75 -9.90 -9.45
N LEU A 79 5.56 -10.96 -8.68
CA LEU A 79 4.56 -11.01 -7.62
C LEU A 79 5.12 -10.33 -6.38
N ASP A 80 4.23 -9.75 -5.61
CA ASP A 80 4.43 -9.18 -4.31
C ASP A 80 5.37 -10.04 -3.44
N ASP A 81 6.30 -9.40 -2.76
CA ASP A 81 7.19 -10.01 -1.78
C ASP A 81 6.47 -10.22 -0.42
N SER A 82 5.24 -10.74 -0.46
CA SER A 82 4.46 -11.05 0.74
C SER A 82 5.16 -12.04 1.69
N ASP A 83 6.18 -12.73 1.18
CA ASP A 83 7.01 -13.66 1.96
C ASP A 83 7.83 -12.95 3.05
N ILE A 84 7.99 -11.63 2.98
CA ILE A 84 8.57 -10.82 4.07
C ILE A 84 7.88 -11.08 5.42
N MET A 85 6.59 -11.38 5.41
CA MET A 85 5.82 -11.66 6.63
C MET A 85 6.25 -12.95 7.35
N TYR A 86 7.13 -13.75 6.76
CA TYR A 86 7.68 -14.96 7.39
C TYR A 86 9.05 -14.72 8.03
N PHE A 87 9.62 -13.51 7.93
CA PHE A 87 10.89 -13.16 8.57
C PHE A 87 10.67 -12.66 10.00
N ASP A 88 11.58 -13.03 10.91
CA ASP A 88 11.54 -12.59 12.30
C ASP A 88 11.85 -11.09 12.43
N ASN A 89 12.78 -10.57 11.63
CA ASN A 89 13.11 -9.15 11.53
C ASN A 89 12.95 -8.69 10.08
N GLN A 90 11.79 -8.17 9.78
CA GLN A 90 11.43 -7.79 8.42
C GLN A 90 12.17 -6.54 7.95
N LEU A 91 12.46 -5.62 8.86
CA LEU A 91 13.21 -4.41 8.55
C LEU A 91 14.66 -4.72 8.18
N ASP A 92 15.33 -5.57 8.95
CA ASP A 92 16.71 -5.97 8.69
C ASP A 92 16.84 -6.68 7.33
N ASP A 93 15.88 -7.54 6.98
CA ASP A 93 15.82 -8.15 5.65
C ASP A 93 15.75 -7.08 4.55
N CYS A 94 14.88 -6.09 4.69
CA CYS A 94 14.71 -5.02 3.71
C CYS A 94 15.96 -4.13 3.56
N ILE A 95 16.60 -3.77 4.67
CA ILE A 95 17.84 -2.96 4.67
C ILE A 95 18.98 -3.71 3.96
N ASN A 96 19.05 -5.03 4.13
CA ASN A 96 20.14 -5.85 3.59
C ASN A 96 19.91 -6.31 2.13
N ARG A 97 18.78 -6.01 1.50
CA ARG A 97 18.52 -6.36 0.10
C ARG A 97 19.45 -5.63 -0.83
N THR A 98 19.91 -6.34 -1.86
CA THR A 98 20.75 -5.81 -2.92
C THR A 98 19.91 -5.21 -4.05
N LEU A 99 20.57 -4.47 -4.96
CA LEU A 99 19.88 -3.98 -6.16
C LEU A 99 19.79 -5.09 -7.21
N SER A 100 18.63 -5.14 -7.87
CA SER A 100 18.43 -5.96 -9.07
C SER A 100 19.24 -5.42 -10.26
N GLU A 101 19.40 -6.23 -11.32
CA GLU A 101 20.12 -5.80 -12.55
C GLU A 101 19.53 -4.53 -13.18
N GLY A 102 18.26 -4.21 -12.96
CA GLY A 102 17.61 -3.02 -13.49
C GLY A 102 18.03 -1.72 -12.83
N GLY A 103 18.62 -1.79 -11.62
CA GLY A 103 19.03 -0.62 -10.84
C GLY A 103 17.90 0.29 -10.41
N VAL A 104 18.28 1.42 -9.83
CA VAL A 104 17.34 2.38 -9.21
C VAL A 104 16.54 3.16 -10.26
N GLY A 105 15.25 3.31 -10.02
CA GLY A 105 14.39 4.31 -10.67
C GLY A 105 14.17 4.17 -12.17
N GLN A 106 14.60 3.07 -12.79
CA GLN A 106 14.49 2.92 -14.25
C GLN A 106 13.04 2.68 -14.70
N SER A 107 12.71 3.19 -15.89
CA SER A 107 11.47 2.86 -16.59
C SER A 107 11.41 1.35 -16.83
N GLY A 108 10.39 0.69 -16.30
CA GLY A 108 10.25 -0.77 -16.35
C GLY A 108 10.71 -1.52 -15.09
N THR A 109 11.31 -0.85 -14.11
CA THR A 109 11.69 -1.46 -12.82
C THR A 109 10.60 -1.31 -11.75
N TRP A 110 9.40 -0.92 -12.12
CA TRP A 110 8.30 -0.89 -11.17
C TRP A 110 8.03 -2.30 -10.66
N SER A 111 8.07 -2.47 -9.36
CA SER A 111 7.79 -3.74 -8.70
C SER A 111 7.08 -3.46 -7.38
N TYR A 112 5.88 -4.00 -7.20
CA TYR A 112 5.16 -3.82 -5.94
C TYR A 112 5.93 -4.51 -4.81
N SER A 113 6.47 -3.71 -3.89
CA SER A 113 7.40 -4.16 -2.86
C SER A 113 6.90 -3.78 -1.46
N ASN A 114 6.84 -4.77 -0.58
CA ASN A 114 6.58 -4.52 0.84
C ASN A 114 7.82 -3.91 1.51
N CYS A 115 9.02 -4.26 1.05
CA CYS A 115 10.25 -3.66 1.54
C CYS A 115 10.32 -2.15 1.27
N ASP A 116 9.95 -1.70 0.06
CA ASP A 116 9.93 -0.27 -0.23
C ASP A 116 9.07 0.50 0.79
N SER A 117 7.96 -0.10 1.19
CA SER A 117 7.09 0.50 2.19
C SER A 117 7.61 0.32 3.62
N MET A 118 8.21 -0.84 3.95
CA MET A 118 8.78 -1.10 5.28
C MET A 118 9.87 -0.08 5.63
N LEU A 119 10.71 0.25 4.66
CA LEU A 119 11.77 1.22 4.81
C LEU A 119 11.27 2.66 5.07
N LEU A 120 10.05 3.00 4.66
CA LEU A 120 9.46 4.31 4.99
C LEU A 120 9.22 4.47 6.48
N GLY A 121 8.91 3.39 7.20
CA GLY A 121 8.78 3.41 8.65
C GLY A 121 10.12 3.71 9.34
N GLU A 122 11.19 3.09 8.89
CA GLU A 122 12.55 3.35 9.39
C GLU A 122 12.99 4.79 9.09
N ILE A 123 12.76 5.27 7.87
CA ILE A 123 13.07 6.66 7.49
C ILE A 123 12.33 7.65 8.40
N LEU A 124 11.06 7.41 8.72
CA LEU A 124 10.32 8.24 9.67
C LEU A 124 10.95 8.21 11.05
N TYR A 125 11.35 7.04 11.54
CA TYR A 125 12.00 6.91 12.83
C TYR A 125 13.32 7.68 12.88
N GLN A 126 14.18 7.53 11.88
CA GLN A 126 15.47 8.21 11.82
C GLN A 126 15.33 9.73 11.65
N ALA A 127 14.33 10.17 10.89
CA ALA A 127 14.07 11.57 10.66
C ALA A 127 13.48 12.28 11.90
N THR A 128 12.61 11.60 12.64
CA THR A 128 11.79 12.24 13.69
C THR A 128 12.17 11.83 15.10
N GLY A 129 12.87 10.71 15.27
CA GLY A 129 13.17 10.10 16.58
C GLY A 129 11.93 9.46 17.22
N GLN A 130 10.83 9.29 16.48
CA GLN A 130 9.59 8.68 16.96
C GLN A 130 9.30 7.42 16.15
N ASP A 131 8.84 6.35 16.80
CA ASP A 131 8.35 5.18 16.10
C ASP A 131 7.10 5.52 15.26
N LEU A 132 6.79 4.63 14.32
CA LEU A 132 5.72 4.86 13.34
C LEU A 132 4.35 5.10 14.00
N GLU A 133 3.99 4.30 15.01
CA GLU A 133 2.71 4.43 15.72
C GLU A 133 2.64 5.74 16.48
N THR A 134 3.67 6.06 17.26
CA THR A 134 3.73 7.32 18.02
C THR A 134 3.65 8.53 17.10
N TYR A 135 4.39 8.51 15.98
CA TYR A 135 4.36 9.61 15.02
C TYR A 135 3.01 9.72 14.32
N ALA A 136 2.40 8.58 13.95
CA ALA A 136 1.08 8.54 13.33
C ALA A 136 -0.02 9.05 14.28
N ASP A 137 0.00 8.63 15.54
CA ASP A 137 -0.99 9.07 16.52
C ASP A 137 -0.93 10.59 16.73
N VAL A 138 0.26 11.13 16.97
CA VAL A 138 0.43 12.57 17.27
C VAL A 138 0.10 13.44 16.06
N ASN A 139 0.52 13.04 14.85
CA ASN A 139 0.52 13.92 13.68
C ASN A 139 -0.62 13.65 12.69
N LEU A 140 -1.29 12.50 12.81
CA LEU A 140 -2.37 12.12 11.89
C LEU A 140 -3.62 11.64 12.64
N PHE A 141 -3.53 10.54 13.41
CA PHE A 141 -4.72 9.88 13.96
C PHE A 141 -5.48 10.78 14.94
N SER A 142 -4.80 11.32 15.95
CA SER A 142 -5.41 12.23 16.92
C SER A 142 -5.93 13.51 16.25
N LYS A 143 -5.25 14.00 15.19
CA LYS A 143 -5.67 15.20 14.45
C LYS A 143 -7.00 15.06 13.75
N ILE A 144 -7.29 13.86 13.22
CA ILE A 144 -8.54 13.58 12.52
C ILE A 144 -9.54 12.80 13.39
N GLY A 145 -9.22 12.58 14.67
CA GLY A 145 -10.04 11.82 15.61
C GLY A 145 -10.20 10.35 15.21
N MET A 146 -9.19 9.76 14.59
CA MET A 146 -9.11 8.36 14.22
C MET A 146 -8.56 7.56 15.40
N ASP A 147 -9.16 6.41 15.68
CA ASP A 147 -8.68 5.41 16.64
C ASP A 147 -8.16 4.21 15.84
N ALA A 148 -6.85 3.99 15.90
CA ALA A 148 -6.17 3.01 15.05
C ALA A 148 -4.92 2.48 15.75
N GLU A 149 -4.54 1.25 15.43
CA GLU A 149 -3.39 0.56 15.97
C GLU A 149 -2.62 -0.12 14.84
N TRP A 150 -1.32 0.12 14.76
CA TRP A 150 -0.45 -0.45 13.74
C TRP A 150 0.19 -1.74 14.23
N TRP A 151 0.23 -2.76 13.38
CA TRP A 151 0.86 -4.03 13.73
C TRP A 151 2.39 -3.93 13.76
N GLN A 152 2.99 -4.79 14.59
CA GLN A 152 4.43 -4.97 14.67
C GLN A 152 4.82 -6.40 14.29
N ASP A 153 6.04 -6.58 13.76
CA ASP A 153 6.66 -7.89 13.66
C ASP A 153 7.12 -8.40 15.06
N ASN A 154 7.60 -9.60 15.09
CA ASN A 154 8.22 -10.12 16.32
C ASN A 154 9.70 -9.75 16.32
N ASP A 155 10.18 -9.25 17.44
CA ASP A 155 11.61 -9.16 17.63
C ASP A 155 12.26 -10.58 17.60
N PRO A 156 13.56 -10.70 17.27
CA PRO A 156 14.26 -11.98 17.23
C PRO A 156 14.24 -12.75 18.56
N THR A 157 13.92 -12.10 19.67
CA THR A 157 13.79 -12.71 20.99
C THR A 157 12.38 -13.20 21.29
N GLY A 158 11.40 -12.91 20.38
CA GLY A 158 10.00 -13.26 20.55
C GLY A 158 9.27 -12.40 21.58
N GLN A 159 9.83 -11.23 21.92
CA GLN A 159 9.14 -10.21 22.72
C GLN A 159 8.36 -9.26 21.79
N VAL A 160 7.33 -8.61 22.31
CA VAL A 160 6.32 -7.86 21.55
C VAL A 160 6.81 -6.48 21.08
N ASP A 161 8.10 -6.19 21.09
CA ASP A 161 8.66 -4.90 20.74
C ASP A 161 9.42 -4.99 19.39
N GLY A 162 8.72 -5.41 18.34
CA GLY A 162 9.25 -5.48 16.98
C GLY A 162 9.10 -4.16 16.23
N ASN A 163 9.44 -4.18 14.93
CA ASN A 163 9.28 -3.04 14.04
C ASN A 163 7.81 -2.90 13.63
N TYR A 164 7.30 -1.68 13.56
CA TYR A 164 5.98 -1.43 13.00
C TYR A 164 5.95 -1.72 11.49
N LEU A 165 4.92 -2.43 11.05
CA LEU A 165 4.77 -2.88 9.66
C LEU A 165 4.23 -1.77 8.78
N SER A 166 5.05 -0.81 8.36
CA SER A 166 4.61 0.32 7.55
C SER A 166 3.99 -0.06 6.20
N PHE A 167 4.24 -1.29 5.73
CA PHE A 167 3.62 -1.83 4.52
C PHE A 167 2.25 -2.47 4.73
N CYS A 168 1.87 -2.75 5.98
CA CYS A 168 0.68 -3.53 6.31
C CYS A 168 0.04 -3.07 7.61
N CYS A 169 -1.19 -3.38 7.72
CA CYS A 169 -1.91 -3.85 8.90
C CYS A 169 -2.10 -2.79 9.99
N ILE A 170 -3.02 -1.87 9.70
CA ILE A 170 -3.64 -0.98 10.68
C ILE A 170 -5.01 -1.57 11.03
N ASP A 171 -5.27 -1.75 12.31
CA ASP A 171 -6.59 -2.10 12.82
C ASP A 171 -7.35 -0.84 13.22
N ALA A 172 -8.49 -0.64 12.58
CA ALA A 172 -9.38 0.50 12.86
C ALA A 172 -10.82 0.17 12.47
N THR A 173 -11.75 1.05 12.81
CA THR A 173 -13.11 0.91 12.30
C THR A 173 -13.22 1.46 10.87
N ILE A 174 -14.23 1.03 10.12
CA ILE A 174 -14.49 1.58 8.78
C ILE A 174 -14.73 3.10 8.83
N ARG A 175 -15.27 3.61 9.94
CA ARG A 175 -15.49 5.05 10.12
C ARG A 175 -14.18 5.81 10.32
N ASP A 176 -13.21 5.19 10.96
CA ASP A 176 -11.87 5.76 11.12
C ASP A 176 -11.13 5.80 9.78
N PHE A 177 -11.19 4.73 9.00
CA PHE A 177 -10.70 4.74 7.61
C PHE A 177 -11.40 5.79 6.75
N ALA A 178 -12.69 6.08 6.99
CA ALA A 178 -13.39 7.15 6.29
C ALA A 178 -12.86 8.55 6.63
N LYS A 179 -12.40 8.77 7.87
CA LYS A 179 -11.76 10.04 8.25
C LYS A 179 -10.50 10.29 7.45
N PHE A 180 -9.67 9.26 7.25
CA PHE A 180 -8.49 9.36 6.40
C PHE A 180 -8.86 9.69 4.94
N GLY A 181 -9.82 8.99 4.37
CA GLY A 181 -10.31 9.31 3.02
C GLY A 181 -10.88 10.73 2.92
N GLN A 182 -11.59 11.20 3.94
CA GLN A 182 -12.12 12.56 3.99
C GLN A 182 -11.00 13.62 4.09
N LEU A 183 -9.94 13.34 4.84
CA LEU A 183 -8.76 14.19 4.92
C LEU A 183 -8.14 14.37 3.52
N LEU A 184 -7.97 13.27 2.77
CA LEU A 184 -7.47 13.34 1.39
C LEU A 184 -8.38 14.15 0.48
N LEU A 185 -9.69 13.91 0.56
CA LEU A 185 -10.70 14.62 -0.23
C LEU A 185 -10.68 16.13 0.05
N ASN A 186 -10.41 16.51 1.29
CA ASN A 186 -10.29 17.89 1.75
C ASN A 186 -8.88 18.50 1.53
N ASN A 187 -8.07 17.97 0.62
CA ASN A 187 -6.71 18.45 0.37
C ASN A 187 -5.80 18.46 1.61
N GLY A 188 -5.95 17.52 2.50
CA GLY A 188 -5.15 17.39 3.71
C GLY A 188 -5.57 18.32 4.86
N ALA A 189 -6.70 19.00 4.74
CA ALA A 189 -7.25 19.84 5.79
C ALA A 189 -8.30 19.11 6.62
N TRP A 190 -8.29 19.32 7.95
CA TRP A 190 -9.26 18.79 8.90
C TRP A 190 -9.62 19.86 9.93
N ASP A 191 -10.89 20.14 10.12
CA ASP A 191 -11.41 21.13 11.06
C ASP A 191 -10.71 22.51 11.01
N GLY A 192 -10.28 22.92 9.81
CA GLY A 192 -9.60 24.18 9.56
C GLY A 192 -8.06 24.14 9.78
N GLU A 193 -7.50 23.03 10.23
CA GLU A 193 -6.06 22.78 10.32
C GLU A 193 -5.54 22.07 9.06
N GLN A 194 -4.40 22.50 8.53
CA GLN A 194 -3.71 21.77 7.46
C GLN A 194 -2.87 20.66 8.10
N VAL A 195 -3.40 19.44 8.13
CA VAL A 195 -2.73 18.26 8.72
C VAL A 195 -1.67 17.70 7.78
N VAL A 196 -1.99 17.59 6.49
CA VAL A 196 -1.07 17.14 5.45
C VAL A 196 -0.85 18.29 4.48
N PRO A 197 0.40 18.62 4.07
CA PRO A 197 0.63 19.70 3.12
C PRO A 197 -0.22 19.53 1.85
N ALA A 198 -0.94 20.58 1.45
CA ALA A 198 -1.78 20.54 0.26
C ALA A 198 -0.99 20.21 -1.01
N SER A 199 0.28 20.64 -1.07
CA SER A 199 1.21 20.30 -2.17
C SER A 199 1.50 18.79 -2.24
N TYR A 200 1.55 18.11 -1.11
CA TYR A 200 1.73 16.65 -1.08
C TYR A 200 0.49 15.92 -1.61
N ILE A 201 -0.70 16.35 -1.18
CA ILE A 201 -1.96 15.81 -1.70
C ILE A 201 -2.07 16.07 -3.22
N GLU A 202 -1.65 17.23 -3.69
CA GLU A 202 -1.62 17.52 -5.12
C GLU A 202 -0.66 16.59 -5.88
N SER A 203 0.49 16.25 -5.28
CA SER A 203 1.40 15.25 -5.85
C SER A 203 0.76 13.87 -5.95
N ILE A 204 -0.04 13.46 -4.96
CA ILE A 204 -0.79 12.19 -5.00
C ILE A 204 -1.83 12.22 -6.15
N LYS A 205 -2.54 13.33 -6.33
CA LYS A 205 -3.53 13.48 -7.42
C LYS A 205 -2.90 13.42 -8.81
N ASN A 206 -1.68 13.98 -8.93
CA ASN A 206 -0.93 14.04 -10.17
C ASN A 206 -0.03 12.82 -10.36
N VAL A 207 -0.46 11.65 -9.92
CA VAL A 207 0.27 10.40 -10.12
C VAL A 207 0.68 10.30 -11.59
N ALA A 208 2.00 10.24 -11.82
CA ALA A 208 2.56 10.25 -13.15
C ALA A 208 2.02 9.09 -13.99
N VAL A 209 1.58 9.40 -15.22
CA VAL A 209 1.10 8.41 -16.20
C VAL A 209 2.20 7.36 -16.48
N ASP A 210 3.46 7.73 -16.32
CA ASP A 210 4.63 6.87 -16.49
C ASP A 210 4.76 5.78 -15.40
N ALA A 211 4.03 5.92 -14.29
CA ALA A 211 3.90 4.89 -13.27
C ALA A 211 2.86 3.82 -13.66
N LEU A 212 2.65 3.59 -14.94
CA LEU A 212 1.78 2.53 -15.42
C LEU A 212 2.37 1.19 -15.04
N ASN A 213 1.70 0.51 -14.16
CA ASN A 213 1.94 -0.89 -13.90
C ASN A 213 1.24 -1.70 -14.99
N THR A 214 2.00 -2.34 -15.81
CA THR A 214 1.49 -3.41 -16.66
C THR A 214 1.39 -4.69 -15.83
N ASP A 215 0.44 -4.67 -14.88
CA ASP A 215 -0.38 -5.81 -14.70
C ASP A 215 0.12 -7.10 -14.06
N THR A 216 -0.02 -7.17 -12.77
CA THR A 216 -0.24 -8.47 -12.10
C THR A 216 -1.73 -8.78 -11.86
N PHE A 217 -2.65 -7.84 -12.12
CA PHE A 217 -4.08 -7.96 -11.76
C PHE A 217 -5.07 -7.75 -12.92
N GLY A 218 -4.62 -7.89 -14.15
CA GLY A 218 -5.51 -7.88 -15.32
C GLY A 218 -5.95 -6.48 -15.78
N GLY A 219 -5.07 -5.49 -15.77
CA GLY A 219 -5.36 -4.16 -16.32
C GLY A 219 -4.26 -3.14 -16.06
N THR A 220 -4.21 -2.11 -16.85
CA THR A 220 -3.26 -1.01 -16.70
C THR A 220 -3.68 -0.10 -15.56
N ARG A 221 -2.83 0.06 -14.56
CA ARG A 221 -3.04 0.96 -13.42
C ARG A 221 -1.84 1.86 -13.26
N SER A 222 -2.06 3.09 -12.83
CA SER A 222 -0.98 3.96 -12.39
C SER A 222 -0.81 3.81 -10.87
N TYR A 223 0.42 3.88 -10.43
CA TYR A 223 0.80 3.82 -9.02
C TYR A 223 1.91 4.83 -8.76
N ALA A 224 1.74 5.67 -7.77
CA ALA A 224 2.79 6.50 -7.22
C ALA A 224 2.44 6.95 -5.80
N LEU A 225 3.46 7.30 -5.03
CA LEU A 225 3.30 7.76 -3.65
C LEU A 225 2.42 6.82 -2.80
N GLN A 226 2.54 5.51 -3.03
CA GLN A 226 1.78 4.46 -2.33
C GLN A 226 0.25 4.52 -2.56
N PHE A 227 -0.19 5.13 -3.67
CA PHE A 227 -1.58 5.17 -4.10
C PHE A 227 -1.76 4.59 -5.50
N TRP A 228 -2.87 3.92 -5.70
CA TRP A 228 -3.33 3.46 -7.00
C TRP A 228 -4.26 4.48 -7.64
N THR A 229 -4.29 4.53 -8.96
CA THR A 229 -5.38 5.21 -9.67
C THR A 229 -6.45 4.20 -10.07
N VAL A 230 -7.69 4.66 -10.15
CA VAL A 230 -8.77 3.89 -10.78
C VAL A 230 -8.67 4.08 -12.29
N PRO A 231 -8.36 3.02 -13.07
CA PRO A 231 -8.20 3.17 -14.50
C PRO A 231 -9.53 3.50 -15.19
N PRO A 232 -9.50 4.28 -16.28
CA PRO A 232 -10.65 4.49 -17.14
C PRO A 232 -11.14 3.15 -17.71
N VAL A 233 -12.42 2.87 -17.58
CA VAL A 233 -13.06 1.64 -18.07
C VAL A 233 -14.32 2.00 -18.82
N GLN A 234 -14.53 1.39 -20.00
CA GLN A 234 -15.78 1.53 -20.74
C GLN A 234 -16.92 0.87 -19.94
N GLN A 235 -17.98 1.61 -19.75
CA GLN A 235 -19.17 1.19 -19.05
C GLN A 235 -20.17 0.54 -20.02
N ASP A 236 -21.22 -0.08 -19.47
CA ASP A 236 -22.21 -0.82 -20.26
C ASP A 236 -23.03 0.09 -21.23
N ASP A 237 -23.11 1.38 -20.92
CA ASP A 237 -23.77 2.40 -21.74
C ASP A 237 -22.84 3.04 -22.81
N GLY A 238 -21.60 2.58 -22.89
CA GLY A 238 -20.59 3.07 -23.83
C GLY A 238 -19.79 4.28 -23.34
N SER A 239 -20.14 4.87 -22.19
CA SER A 239 -19.33 5.93 -21.57
C SER A 239 -18.00 5.39 -21.02
N VAL A 240 -17.04 6.28 -20.76
CA VAL A 240 -15.76 5.94 -20.12
C VAL A 240 -15.72 6.59 -18.75
N TYR A 241 -15.54 5.79 -17.70
CA TYR A 241 -15.44 6.25 -16.33
C TYR A 241 -14.35 5.47 -15.55
N PRO A 242 -13.60 6.12 -14.68
CA PRO A 242 -13.52 7.57 -14.48
C PRO A 242 -12.73 8.26 -15.60
N PRO A 243 -12.72 9.59 -15.66
CA PRO A 243 -11.70 10.32 -16.42
C PRO A 243 -10.31 9.97 -15.91
N ALA A 244 -9.30 10.03 -16.75
CA ALA A 244 -7.92 9.73 -16.37
C ALA A 244 -7.50 10.54 -15.13
N ASN A 245 -6.87 9.88 -14.16
CA ASN A 245 -6.33 10.46 -12.93
C ASN A 245 -7.34 11.21 -12.03
N ALA A 246 -8.64 10.97 -12.21
CA ALA A 246 -9.67 11.63 -11.41
C ALA A 246 -9.89 11.00 -10.03
N ILE A 247 -9.54 9.74 -9.88
CA ILE A 247 -9.81 8.95 -8.69
C ILE A 247 -8.54 8.22 -8.26
N ILE A 248 -8.15 8.44 -7.00
CA ILE A 248 -7.15 7.62 -6.32
C ILE A 248 -7.83 6.57 -5.44
N THR A 249 -7.13 5.50 -5.19
CA THR A 249 -7.60 4.46 -4.27
C THR A 249 -6.45 3.83 -3.51
N THR A 250 -6.71 3.46 -2.26
CA THR A 250 -5.90 2.48 -1.57
C THR A 250 -6.37 1.07 -1.95
N LEU A 251 -5.47 0.10 -1.97
CA LEU A 251 -5.82 -1.30 -2.17
C LEU A 251 -5.20 -2.16 -1.07
N GLY A 252 -6.04 -2.72 -0.23
CA GLY A 252 -5.65 -3.74 0.74
C GLY A 252 -6.13 -5.12 0.30
N PHE A 253 -5.38 -6.14 0.71
CA PHE A 253 -5.78 -7.53 0.52
C PHE A 253 -7.22 -7.73 1.03
N ASP A 254 -7.90 -8.77 0.59
CA ASP A 254 -9.31 -9.00 0.91
C ASP A 254 -10.30 -7.91 0.45
N GLY A 255 -9.82 -6.92 -0.34
CA GLY A 255 -10.69 -5.89 -0.91
C GLY A 255 -10.98 -4.74 0.03
N GLN A 256 -9.96 -4.30 0.74
CA GLN A 256 -9.97 -3.06 1.52
C GLN A 256 -9.71 -1.90 0.56
N TYR A 257 -10.66 -1.00 0.40
CA TYR A 257 -10.57 0.13 -0.51
C TYR A 257 -10.99 1.43 0.17
N ILE A 258 -10.22 2.48 -0.04
CA ILE A 258 -10.60 3.86 0.20
C ILE A 258 -10.48 4.57 -1.15
N MET A 259 -11.61 4.87 -1.78
CA MET A 259 -11.67 5.45 -3.12
C MET A 259 -12.08 6.92 -3.01
N VAL A 260 -11.22 7.81 -3.50
CA VAL A 260 -11.40 9.26 -3.40
C VAL A 260 -11.57 9.83 -4.80
N ASP A 261 -12.77 10.25 -5.12
CA ASP A 261 -13.14 10.92 -6.38
C ASP A 261 -13.18 12.43 -6.17
N PHE A 262 -12.10 13.09 -6.58
CA PHE A 262 -11.96 14.53 -6.43
C PHE A 262 -12.86 15.34 -7.38
N VAL A 263 -13.31 14.74 -8.48
CA VAL A 263 -14.17 15.40 -9.46
C VAL A 263 -15.61 15.50 -8.94
N ASN A 264 -16.11 14.42 -8.39
CA ASN A 264 -17.47 14.34 -7.87
C ASN A 264 -17.57 14.64 -6.37
N ASN A 265 -16.45 14.99 -5.72
CA ASN A 265 -16.37 15.21 -4.29
C ASN A 265 -16.98 14.02 -3.52
N LEU A 266 -16.54 12.81 -3.89
CA LEU A 266 -17.12 11.58 -3.40
C LEU A 266 -16.06 10.69 -2.74
N LEU A 267 -16.37 10.20 -1.56
CA LEU A 267 -15.59 9.20 -0.85
C LEU A 267 -16.39 7.90 -0.78
N VAL A 268 -15.78 6.82 -1.21
CA VAL A 268 -16.37 5.48 -1.13
C VAL A 268 -15.39 4.52 -0.48
N LEU A 269 -15.84 3.86 0.57
CA LEU A 269 -15.08 2.82 1.26
C LEU A 269 -15.72 1.46 1.05
N ARG A 270 -14.87 0.47 0.92
CA ARG A 270 -15.27 -0.92 1.02
C ARG A 270 -14.28 -1.63 1.93
N ASN A 271 -14.79 -2.21 3.00
CA ASN A 271 -14.07 -3.20 3.78
C ASN A 271 -14.70 -4.57 3.55
N SER A 272 -13.87 -5.57 3.46
CA SER A 272 -14.29 -6.93 3.19
C SER A 272 -13.44 -7.89 4.01
N ILE A 273 -14.06 -8.91 4.50
CA ILE A 273 -13.39 -10.07 5.04
C ILE A 273 -13.74 -11.18 4.07
N TYR A 274 -12.80 -11.66 3.30
CA TYR A 274 -12.98 -12.87 2.51
C TYR A 274 -12.99 -14.06 3.46
N GLU A 275 -13.97 -14.01 4.33
CA GLU A 275 -14.10 -15.00 5.30
C GLU A 275 -15.01 -16.10 4.81
N PRO A 276 -14.99 -16.91 5.58
CA PRO A 276 -14.61 -18.26 5.99
C PRO A 276 -15.51 -19.28 5.41
N ALA A 277 -16.38 -18.93 4.49
CA ALA A 277 -16.94 -19.96 3.60
C ALA A 277 -15.82 -20.74 2.89
N PHE A 278 -14.64 -20.12 2.83
CA PHE A 278 -13.41 -20.77 2.36
C PHE A 278 -12.78 -21.69 3.39
N TYR A 279 -12.99 -21.39 4.64
CA TYR A 279 -12.22 -21.96 5.74
C TYR A 279 -13.02 -22.91 6.58
N GLY A 280 -14.04 -23.51 6.06
CA GLY A 280 -15.02 -24.36 6.77
C GLY A 280 -14.48 -25.27 7.87
N THR A 281 -13.16 -25.48 7.95
CA THR A 281 -12.44 -26.06 9.09
C THR A 281 -11.02 -25.51 9.11
N GLU A 282 -10.37 -25.44 10.27
CA GLU A 282 -8.96 -25.05 10.41
C GLU A 282 -8.04 -25.89 9.52
N GLU A 283 -8.34 -27.17 9.34
CA GLU A 283 -7.61 -28.07 8.47
C GLU A 283 -7.70 -27.67 6.99
N ARG A 284 -8.84 -27.15 6.54
CA ARG A 284 -9.02 -26.60 5.18
C ARG A 284 -8.29 -25.28 5.00
N LYS A 285 -8.30 -24.44 6.02
CA LYS A 285 -7.57 -23.16 6.06
C LYS A 285 -6.08 -23.38 5.82
N TRP A 286 -5.48 -24.28 6.58
CA TRP A 286 -4.07 -24.66 6.44
C TRP A 286 -3.77 -25.34 5.11
N LYS A 287 -4.66 -26.16 4.64
CA LYS A 287 -4.49 -26.84 3.37
C LYS A 287 -4.56 -25.88 2.19
N LEU A 288 -5.45 -24.90 2.24
CA LEU A 288 -5.52 -23.83 1.25
C LEU A 288 -4.23 -22.99 1.25
N LEU A 289 -3.81 -22.50 2.40
CA LEU A 289 -2.61 -21.70 2.54
C LEU A 289 -1.34 -22.46 2.09
N ASN A 290 -1.27 -23.75 2.29
CA ASN A 290 -0.13 -24.59 1.93
C ASN A 290 -0.19 -25.17 0.50
N THR A 291 -1.32 -25.08 -0.19
CA THR A 291 -1.47 -25.58 -1.57
C THR A 291 -1.59 -24.47 -2.60
N LEU A 292 -1.39 -23.23 -2.17
CA LEU A 292 -1.51 -22.07 -3.03
C LEU A 292 -0.28 -21.90 -3.91
N GLU A 293 -0.37 -22.49 -5.08
CA GLU A 293 0.53 -22.20 -6.18
C GLU A 293 0.06 -20.93 -6.88
N GLY A 294 0.64 -19.79 -6.52
CA GLY A 294 0.61 -18.54 -7.27
C GLY A 294 -0.75 -18.17 -7.89
N SER A 295 -0.77 -17.90 -9.18
CA SER A 295 -1.95 -17.49 -9.95
C SER A 295 -3.11 -18.50 -9.95
N ASP A 296 -2.84 -19.77 -9.72
CA ASP A 296 -3.86 -20.81 -9.71
C ASP A 296 -4.79 -20.72 -8.50
N PHE A 297 -4.33 -20.14 -7.42
CA PHE A 297 -5.18 -19.91 -6.25
C PHE A 297 -6.38 -19.01 -6.57
N ILE A 298 -6.13 -17.88 -7.21
CA ILE A 298 -7.20 -16.95 -7.59
C ILE A 298 -8.10 -17.58 -8.67
N ALA A 299 -7.55 -18.44 -9.52
CA ALA A 299 -8.31 -19.11 -10.55
C ALA A 299 -9.16 -20.28 -10.03
N THR A 300 -8.69 -20.98 -9.00
CA THR A 300 -9.39 -22.18 -8.45
C THR A 300 -10.40 -21.83 -7.37
N LEU A 301 -10.23 -20.74 -6.65
CA LEU A 301 -11.16 -20.30 -5.61
C LEU A 301 -12.61 -20.23 -6.09
N PRO A 302 -12.90 -19.59 -7.23
CA PRO A 302 -14.24 -19.46 -7.73
C PRO A 302 -14.89 -20.78 -8.15
N ALA A 303 -14.15 -21.62 -8.84
CA ALA A 303 -14.62 -22.93 -9.28
C ALA A 303 -14.92 -23.86 -8.10
N TYR A 304 -14.11 -23.75 -7.05
CA TYR A 304 -14.25 -24.55 -5.83
C TYR A 304 -15.50 -24.16 -5.00
N MET A 305 -15.92 -22.91 -5.10
CA MET A 305 -16.94 -22.32 -4.23
C MET A 305 -18.31 -22.19 -4.88
N GLY A 306 -18.42 -22.41 -6.19
CA GLY A 306 -19.68 -22.14 -6.92
C GLY A 306 -20.09 -20.66 -6.85
N ILE A 307 -19.18 -19.78 -6.47
CA ILE A 307 -19.41 -18.35 -6.38
C ILE A 307 -19.13 -17.72 -7.76
N ASN A 308 -19.99 -16.81 -8.15
CA ASN A 308 -19.77 -16.04 -9.37
C ASN A 308 -18.45 -15.26 -9.24
N THR A 309 -17.50 -15.62 -10.10
CA THR A 309 -16.10 -15.14 -10.08
C THR A 309 -15.92 -13.72 -10.55
N GLU A 310 -16.98 -12.96 -10.68
CA GLU A 310 -16.83 -11.56 -11.00
C GLU A 310 -16.09 -10.88 -9.85
N ARG A 311 -14.80 -10.60 -10.09
CA ARG A 311 -14.00 -9.75 -9.23
C ARG A 311 -14.77 -8.47 -8.98
N PHE A 312 -14.73 -7.94 -7.75
CA PHE A 312 -15.29 -6.62 -7.47
C PHE A 312 -14.69 -5.59 -8.42
N ARG A 313 -15.53 -5.13 -9.35
CA ARG A 313 -15.16 -4.13 -10.34
C ARG A 313 -15.41 -2.74 -9.75
N TYR A 314 -14.43 -2.23 -9.03
CA TYR A 314 -14.55 -0.97 -8.33
C TYR A 314 -14.86 0.22 -9.26
N SER A 315 -14.34 0.29 -10.47
CA SER A 315 -14.70 1.33 -11.46
C SER A 315 -16.16 1.27 -11.86
N LYS A 316 -16.70 0.08 -12.10
CA LYS A 316 -18.12 -0.12 -12.41
C LYS A 316 -19.02 0.21 -11.22
N PHE A 317 -18.60 -0.20 -10.02
CA PHE A 317 -19.32 0.13 -8.79
C PHE A 317 -19.36 1.65 -8.54
N LEU A 318 -18.21 2.33 -8.64
CA LEU A 318 -18.13 3.78 -8.50
C LEU A 318 -18.99 4.50 -9.53
N TYR A 319 -18.97 4.04 -10.79
CA TYR A 319 -19.84 4.61 -11.82
C TYR A 319 -21.32 4.53 -11.45
N GLN A 320 -21.77 3.39 -10.97
CA GLN A 320 -23.17 3.23 -10.53
C GLN A 320 -23.50 4.13 -9.34
N VAL A 321 -22.57 4.31 -8.39
CA VAL A 321 -22.74 5.25 -7.27
C VAL A 321 -22.86 6.67 -7.81
N THR A 322 -21.98 7.12 -8.72
CA THR A 322 -22.05 8.47 -9.28
C THR A 322 -23.36 8.71 -10.03
N GLN A 323 -23.85 7.72 -10.79
CA GLN A 323 -25.15 7.83 -11.47
C GLN A 323 -26.33 7.96 -10.51
N SER A 324 -26.21 7.42 -9.28
CA SER A 324 -27.29 7.48 -8.28
C SER A 324 -27.32 8.78 -7.48
N ILE A 325 -26.23 9.56 -7.48
CA ILE A 325 -26.14 10.84 -6.76
C ILE A 325 -26.22 12.05 -7.68
N THR A 326 -26.08 11.87 -9.00
CA THR A 326 -26.28 12.93 -9.97
C THR A 326 -27.77 13.08 -10.23
N PRO A 327 -28.36 14.29 -10.08
CA PRO A 327 -29.80 14.50 -10.27
C PRO A 327 -30.23 14.26 -11.71
#